data_e5598b4ce95dec9e8e6782cc2c10e12e
#
_entry.id   e5598b4ce95dec9e8e6782cc2c10e12e
#
_cell.length_a   1.000
_cell.length_b   1.000
_cell.length_c   1.000
_cell.angle_alpha   90.00
_cell.angle_beta   90.00
_cell.angle_gamma   90.00
#
_symmetry.space_group_name_H-M   'P 1'
#
loop_
_entity.id
_entity.type
_entity.pdbx_description
1 polymer ?
#
loop_
_entity_poly.entity_id
_entity_poly.type
_entity_poly.pdbx_seq_one_letter_code
_entity_poly.pdbx_strand_id
1 'polypeptide(L)'
;DRSPSRGLGDVYKRQILEENLHERYGVSPVHSLEEITRLHSNFPRQISLFRVCDGAETLGGCIVYETDEVAHVQYIAASPRGKKCGALDLLFHQLIYDRYAQKRYFDFGISTEHGGQILNEGLLFQKEGFGARAIMYDVYELRL
;
A
#
# COMPACT_ATOMS: atom_id res chain seq x y z
N ASP A 1 12.10 -8.80 -27.07
CA ASP A 1 11.09 -7.73 -27.18
C ASP A 1 9.92 -8.04 -26.26
N ARG A 2 9.92 -7.42 -25.09
CA ARG A 2 8.87 -7.59 -24.10
C ARG A 2 8.20 -6.27 -23.84
N SER A 3 7.20 -5.98 -24.69
CA SER A 3 6.25 -4.88 -24.44
C SER A 3 5.37 -5.24 -23.22
N PRO A 4 5.32 -4.41 -22.18
CA PRO A 4 4.35 -4.60 -21.12
C PRO A 4 2.96 -4.26 -21.64
N SER A 5 2.02 -5.17 -21.47
CA SER A 5 0.60 -4.95 -21.72
C SER A 5 0.07 -3.88 -20.74
N ARG A 6 0.02 -2.65 -21.20
CA ARG A 6 -0.31 -1.45 -20.39
C ARG A 6 -1.78 -1.29 -20.02
N GLY A 7 -2.68 -2.16 -20.43
CA GLY A 7 -4.13 -1.93 -20.25
C GLY A 7 -4.84 -2.82 -19.25
N LEU A 8 -4.55 -4.12 -19.24
CA LEU A 8 -5.25 -5.08 -18.35
C LEU A 8 -4.74 -5.08 -16.90
N GLY A 9 -3.45 -4.79 -16.68
CA GLY A 9 -2.88 -4.72 -15.35
C GLY A 9 -3.49 -3.62 -14.48
N ASP A 10 -3.86 -2.49 -15.07
CA ASP A 10 -4.34 -1.32 -14.34
C ASP A 10 -5.80 -1.45 -13.93
N VAL A 11 -6.65 -2.11 -14.74
CA VAL A 11 -8.04 -2.42 -14.38
C VAL A 11 -8.09 -3.42 -13.21
N TYR A 12 -7.23 -4.42 -13.19
CA TYR A 12 -7.14 -5.40 -12.10
C TYR A 12 -6.66 -4.78 -10.79
N LYS A 13 -5.75 -3.83 -10.85
CA LYS A 13 -5.22 -3.09 -9.69
C LYS A 13 -6.30 -2.27 -9.00
N ARG A 14 -7.08 -1.55 -9.80
CA ARG A 14 -8.20 -0.74 -9.31
C ARG A 14 -9.26 -1.62 -8.66
N GLN A 15 -9.64 -2.72 -9.31
CA GLN A 15 -10.69 -3.61 -8.84
C GLN A 15 -10.34 -4.21 -7.47
N ILE A 16 -9.11 -4.69 -7.27
CA ILE A 16 -8.66 -5.22 -5.98
C ILE A 16 -8.60 -4.13 -4.90
N LEU A 17 -8.15 -2.92 -5.25
CA LEU A 17 -8.14 -1.78 -4.34
C LEU A 17 -9.55 -1.33 -3.97
N GLU A 18 -10.44 -1.18 -4.94
CA GLU A 18 -11.83 -0.77 -4.73
C GLU A 18 -12.61 -1.81 -3.93
N GLU A 19 -12.50 -3.09 -4.27
CA GLU A 19 -13.14 -4.18 -3.54
C GLU A 19 -12.68 -4.24 -2.08
N ASN A 20 -11.38 -4.12 -1.81
CA ASN A 20 -10.84 -4.17 -0.45
C ASN A 20 -11.24 -2.96 0.40
N LEU A 21 -11.29 -1.77 -0.19
CA LEU A 21 -11.68 -0.56 0.53
C LEU A 21 -13.20 -0.51 0.74
N HIS A 22 -13.99 -0.98 -0.23
CA HIS A 22 -15.46 -1.10 -0.07
C HIS A 22 -15.85 -2.17 0.94
N GLU A 23 -15.24 -3.34 0.88
CA GLU A 23 -15.53 -4.43 1.83
C GLU A 23 -15.14 -4.10 3.27
N ARG A 24 -14.04 -3.37 3.47
CA ARG A 24 -13.48 -3.14 4.80
C ARG A 24 -13.94 -1.83 5.45
N TYR A 25 -14.15 -0.77 4.66
CA TYR A 25 -14.34 0.59 5.19
C TYR A 25 -15.51 1.34 4.57
N GLY A 26 -16.15 0.82 3.51
CA GLY A 26 -17.21 1.52 2.80
C GLY A 26 -16.77 2.83 2.15
N VAL A 27 -15.48 3.02 1.92
CA VAL A 27 -14.89 4.23 1.36
C VAL A 27 -14.15 3.95 0.05
N SER A 28 -14.20 4.91 -0.85
CA SER A 28 -13.41 4.88 -2.09
C SER A 28 -11.96 5.29 -1.83
N PRO A 29 -11.00 4.82 -2.66
CA PRO A 29 -9.62 5.29 -2.61
C PRO A 29 -9.54 6.81 -2.70
N VAL A 30 -8.60 7.43 -1.97
CA VAL A 30 -8.34 8.88 -2.00
C VAL A 30 -7.97 9.35 -3.40
N HIS A 31 -7.27 8.51 -4.16
CA HIS A 31 -6.85 8.81 -5.54
C HIS A 31 -7.57 7.90 -6.53
N SER A 32 -8.05 8.49 -7.63
CA SER A 32 -8.52 7.72 -8.78
C SER A 32 -7.36 7.01 -9.50
N LEU A 33 -7.70 6.02 -10.35
CA LEU A 33 -6.69 5.34 -11.17
C LEU A 33 -5.96 6.33 -12.10
N GLU A 34 -6.68 7.32 -12.66
CA GLU A 34 -6.09 8.34 -13.51
C GLU A 34 -5.08 9.21 -12.75
N GLU A 35 -5.41 9.59 -11.52
CA GLU A 35 -4.51 10.36 -10.66
C GLU A 35 -3.25 9.57 -10.32
N ILE A 36 -3.36 8.30 -9.93
CA ILE A 36 -2.20 7.45 -9.65
C ILE A 36 -1.35 7.23 -10.90
N THR A 37 -1.98 7.01 -12.06
CA THR A 37 -1.28 6.85 -13.34
C THR A 37 -0.53 8.12 -13.71
N ARG A 38 -1.15 9.28 -13.52
CA ARG A 38 -0.52 10.60 -13.75
C ARG A 38 0.63 10.84 -12.79
N LEU A 39 0.44 10.54 -11.50
CA LEU A 39 1.49 10.64 -10.48
C LEU A 39 2.68 9.74 -10.83
N HIS A 40 2.43 8.48 -11.17
CA HIS A 40 3.49 7.58 -11.60
C HIS A 40 4.20 8.07 -12.86
N SER A 41 3.48 8.65 -13.83
CA SER A 41 4.10 9.20 -15.04
C SER A 41 5.01 10.39 -14.76
N ASN A 42 4.65 11.22 -13.76
CA ASN A 42 5.46 12.35 -13.33
C ASN A 42 6.63 11.94 -12.43
N PHE A 43 6.46 10.88 -11.63
CA PHE A 43 7.42 10.39 -10.65
C PHE A 43 7.70 8.88 -10.79
N PRO A 44 8.19 8.42 -11.96
CA PRO A 44 8.27 6.98 -12.28
C PRO A 44 9.26 6.22 -11.40
N ARG A 45 10.21 6.92 -10.77
CA ARG A 45 11.19 6.32 -9.85
C ARG A 45 10.73 6.32 -8.40
N GLN A 46 9.81 7.21 -8.05
CA GLN A 46 9.32 7.40 -6.67
C GLN A 46 8.01 6.67 -6.40
N ILE A 47 7.27 6.27 -7.42
CA ILE A 47 5.98 5.58 -7.26
C ILE A 47 6.06 4.22 -7.95
N SER A 48 5.98 3.17 -7.15
CA SER A 48 6.10 1.79 -7.63
C SER A 48 4.89 0.96 -7.22
N LEU A 49 4.46 0.09 -8.11
CA LEU A 49 3.45 -0.90 -7.83
C LEU A 49 4.08 -2.29 -7.79
N PHE A 50 3.78 -3.01 -6.72
CA PHE A 50 4.19 -4.39 -6.52
C PHE A 50 2.97 -5.31 -6.48
N ARG A 51 3.08 -6.49 -7.10
CA ARG A 51 2.02 -7.50 -7.13
C ARG A 51 2.58 -8.87 -6.80
N VAL A 52 1.78 -9.66 -6.10
CA VAL A 52 1.98 -11.09 -5.94
C VAL A 52 1.02 -11.81 -6.86
N CYS A 53 1.53 -12.67 -7.70
CA CYS A 53 0.74 -13.41 -8.68
C CYS A 53 1.00 -14.93 -8.56
N ASP A 54 -0.05 -15.71 -8.83
CA ASP A 54 0.03 -17.14 -9.08
C ASP A 54 -0.41 -17.37 -10.53
N GLY A 55 0.57 -17.59 -11.43
CA GLY A 55 0.31 -17.55 -12.86
C GLY A 55 -0.23 -16.20 -13.31
N ALA A 56 -1.41 -16.19 -13.90
CA ALA A 56 -2.10 -14.98 -14.37
C ALA A 56 -2.96 -14.29 -13.29
N GLU A 57 -3.22 -14.96 -12.17
CA GLU A 57 -4.06 -14.44 -11.09
C GLU A 57 -3.27 -13.50 -10.18
N THR A 58 -3.80 -12.30 -9.91
CA THR A 58 -3.23 -11.39 -8.91
C THR A 58 -3.81 -11.71 -7.53
N LEU A 59 -2.95 -12.09 -6.60
CA LEU A 59 -3.32 -12.45 -5.23
C LEU A 59 -3.33 -11.25 -4.29
N GLY A 60 -2.49 -10.25 -4.56
CA GLY A 60 -2.39 -9.05 -3.77
C GLY A 60 -1.35 -8.09 -4.32
N GLY A 61 -1.24 -6.93 -3.71
CA GLY A 61 -0.26 -5.93 -4.09
C GLY A 61 -0.29 -4.68 -3.23
N CYS A 62 0.65 -3.80 -3.49
CA CYS A 62 0.72 -2.49 -2.84
C CYS A 62 1.29 -1.44 -3.78
N ILE A 63 0.97 -0.18 -3.49
CA ILE A 63 1.62 0.98 -4.11
C ILE A 63 2.51 1.61 -3.07
N VAL A 64 3.78 1.82 -3.43
CA VAL A 64 4.80 2.41 -2.56
C VAL A 64 5.23 3.76 -3.15
N TYR A 65 5.22 4.77 -2.31
CA TYR A 65 5.82 6.07 -2.58
C TYR A 65 7.17 6.12 -1.87
N GLU A 66 8.23 6.48 -2.58
CA GLU A 66 9.56 6.50 -1.98
C GLU A 66 10.24 7.86 -2.08
N THR A 67 10.94 8.19 -0.99
CA THR A 67 11.96 9.24 -0.93
C THR A 67 13.32 8.62 -0.76
N ASP A 68 14.36 9.41 -0.57
CA ASP A 68 15.70 8.86 -0.36
C ASP A 68 15.79 7.96 0.87
N GLU A 69 15.07 8.31 1.95
CA GLU A 69 15.13 7.58 3.23
C GLU A 69 13.91 6.70 3.54
N VAL A 70 12.78 6.94 2.93
CA VAL A 70 11.50 6.31 3.30
C VAL A 70 10.86 5.57 2.13
N ALA A 71 10.42 4.36 2.37
CA ALA A 71 9.45 3.65 1.53
C ALA A 71 8.09 3.67 2.23
N HIS A 72 7.14 4.46 1.71
CA HIS A 72 5.80 4.63 2.27
C HIS A 72 4.78 3.80 1.50
N VAL A 73 4.09 2.91 2.19
CA VAL A 73 3.02 2.08 1.62
C VAL A 73 1.72 2.87 1.60
N GLN A 74 1.37 3.40 0.42
CA GLN A 74 0.18 4.21 0.25
C GLN A 74 -1.11 3.39 0.16
N TYR A 75 -1.06 2.25 -0.54
CA TYR A 75 -2.20 1.36 -0.73
C TYR A 75 -1.78 -0.10 -0.60
N ILE A 76 -2.65 -0.89 0.03
CA ILE A 76 -2.50 -2.34 0.20
C ILE A 76 -3.81 -3.01 -0.20
N ALA A 77 -3.73 -4.06 -1.00
CA ALA A 77 -4.88 -4.87 -1.38
C ALA A 77 -4.52 -6.34 -1.52
N ALA A 78 -5.46 -7.22 -1.18
CA ALA A 78 -5.34 -8.66 -1.43
C ALA A 78 -6.69 -9.27 -1.74
N SER A 79 -6.72 -10.20 -2.69
CA SER A 79 -7.90 -11.01 -2.98
C SER A 79 -8.23 -11.95 -1.80
N PRO A 80 -9.45 -12.51 -1.72
CA PRO A 80 -9.78 -13.50 -0.70
C PRO A 80 -8.82 -14.69 -0.68
N ARG A 81 -8.39 -15.17 -1.85
CA ARG A 81 -7.38 -16.23 -1.97
C ARG A 81 -6.02 -15.75 -1.48
N GLY A 82 -5.61 -14.54 -1.86
CA GLY A 82 -4.35 -13.95 -1.43
C GLY A 82 -4.25 -13.77 0.10
N LYS A 83 -5.36 -13.38 0.74
CA LYS A 83 -5.44 -13.32 2.21
C LYS A 83 -5.23 -14.69 2.86
N LYS A 84 -5.85 -15.75 2.30
CA LYS A 84 -5.74 -17.11 2.82
C LYS A 84 -4.34 -17.71 2.66
N CYS A 85 -3.65 -17.41 1.57
CA CYS A 85 -2.32 -17.97 1.30
C CYS A 85 -1.15 -17.10 1.77
N GLY A 86 -1.40 -15.99 2.46
CA GLY A 86 -0.35 -15.13 2.98
C GLY A 86 0.39 -14.32 1.91
N ALA A 87 -0.30 -13.93 0.83
CA ALA A 87 0.34 -13.19 -0.27
C ALA A 87 0.98 -11.88 0.18
N LEU A 88 0.35 -11.16 1.12
CA LEU A 88 0.92 -9.92 1.66
C LEU A 88 2.12 -10.18 2.57
N ASP A 89 2.17 -11.30 3.30
CA ASP A 89 3.33 -11.66 4.12
C ASP A 89 4.56 -11.86 3.22
N LEU A 90 4.40 -12.59 2.12
CA LEU A 90 5.45 -12.76 1.12
C LEU A 90 5.87 -11.43 0.51
N LEU A 91 4.90 -10.59 0.12
CA LEU A 91 5.16 -9.29 -0.49
C LEU A 91 6.00 -8.40 0.44
N PHE A 92 5.55 -8.19 1.66
CA PHE A 92 6.23 -7.31 2.61
C PHE A 92 7.55 -7.88 3.09
N HIS A 93 7.68 -9.19 3.20
CA HIS A 93 8.98 -9.81 3.44
C HIS A 93 9.99 -9.42 2.35
N GLN A 94 9.64 -9.56 1.08
CA GLN A 94 10.51 -9.18 -0.04
C GLN A 94 10.79 -7.67 -0.07
N LEU A 95 9.78 -6.83 0.17
CA LEU A 95 9.97 -5.39 0.13
C LEU A 95 10.86 -4.89 1.27
N ILE A 96 10.66 -5.37 2.49
CA ILE A 96 11.39 -4.91 3.68
C ILE A 96 12.83 -5.43 3.67
N TYR A 97 13.03 -6.73 3.41
CA TYR A 97 14.34 -7.38 3.58
C TYR A 97 15.20 -7.39 2.33
N ASP A 98 14.63 -7.10 1.15
CA ASP A 98 15.36 -7.09 -0.12
C ASP A 98 15.24 -5.73 -0.82
N ARG A 99 14.08 -5.39 -1.35
CA ARG A 99 13.91 -4.21 -2.23
C ARG A 99 14.24 -2.89 -1.54
N TYR A 100 13.82 -2.73 -0.28
CA TYR A 100 13.96 -1.51 0.53
C TYR A 100 14.84 -1.69 1.78
N ALA A 101 15.65 -2.74 1.83
CA ALA A 101 16.52 -3.05 2.97
C ALA A 101 17.49 -1.91 3.34
N GLN A 102 17.82 -1.03 2.39
CA GLN A 102 18.72 0.11 2.59
C GLN A 102 18.00 1.42 2.95
N LYS A 103 16.65 1.43 2.93
CA LYS A 103 15.89 2.60 3.38
C LYS A 103 15.93 2.68 4.90
N ARG A 104 15.98 3.90 5.40
CA ARG A 104 15.97 4.14 6.85
C ARG A 104 14.66 3.75 7.49
N TYR A 105 13.55 3.96 6.78
CA TYR A 105 12.21 3.63 7.24
C TYR A 105 11.40 2.93 6.16
N PHE A 106 10.66 1.91 6.58
CA PHE A 106 9.57 1.32 5.83
C PHE A 106 8.27 1.66 6.57
N ASP A 107 7.45 2.52 5.98
CA ASP A 107 6.29 3.13 6.63
C ASP A 107 4.98 2.57 6.06
N PHE A 108 4.16 2.00 6.94
CA PHE A 108 2.83 1.50 6.60
C PHE A 108 1.71 2.56 6.70
N GLY A 109 2.05 3.80 6.97
CA GLY A 109 1.10 4.88 7.17
C GLY A 109 0.35 4.80 8.50
N ILE A 110 -0.66 5.64 8.63
CA ILE A 110 -1.43 5.79 9.88
C ILE A 110 -2.28 4.55 10.20
N SER A 111 -2.53 4.33 11.49
CA SER A 111 -3.47 3.31 11.99
C SER A 111 -4.59 3.95 12.82
N THR A 112 -4.93 5.18 12.49
CA THR A 112 -5.95 5.96 13.18
C THR A 112 -7.02 6.45 12.21
N GLU A 113 -8.19 6.74 12.74
CA GLU A 113 -9.36 7.28 12.06
C GLU A 113 -9.78 8.60 12.69
N HIS A 114 -10.72 9.30 12.04
CA HIS A 114 -11.29 10.58 12.53
C HIS A 114 -10.20 11.61 12.92
N GLY A 115 -9.24 11.82 12.02
CA GLY A 115 -8.18 12.82 12.26
C GLY A 115 -7.23 12.47 13.40
N GLY A 116 -7.01 11.17 13.65
CA GLY A 116 -6.10 10.69 14.69
C GLY A 116 -6.76 10.44 16.06
N GLN A 117 -8.08 10.62 16.18
CA GLN A 117 -8.78 10.51 17.46
C GLN A 117 -9.13 9.07 17.84
N ILE A 118 -9.25 8.16 16.87
CA ILE A 118 -9.65 6.77 17.09
C ILE A 118 -8.56 5.85 16.54
N LEU A 119 -8.07 4.94 17.38
CA LEU A 119 -7.14 3.89 16.96
C LEU A 119 -7.91 2.76 16.27
N ASN A 120 -7.50 2.41 15.05
CA ASN A 120 -7.93 1.19 14.38
C ASN A 120 -7.02 0.03 14.82
N GLU A 121 -7.44 -0.68 15.86
CA GLU A 121 -6.66 -1.77 16.46
C GLU A 121 -6.37 -2.91 15.47
N GLY A 122 -7.33 -3.25 14.60
CA GLY A 122 -7.16 -4.29 13.59
C GLY A 122 -6.07 -3.93 12.56
N LEU A 123 -6.03 -2.68 12.16
CA LEU A 123 -5.01 -2.18 11.23
C LEU A 123 -3.64 -2.10 11.91
N LEU A 124 -3.59 -1.67 13.16
CA LEU A 124 -2.35 -1.66 13.95
C LEU A 124 -1.80 -3.08 14.11
N PHE A 125 -2.65 -4.02 14.54
CA PHE A 125 -2.28 -5.43 14.70
C PHE A 125 -1.70 -6.04 13.41
N GLN A 126 -2.32 -5.76 12.26
CA GLN A 126 -1.82 -6.23 10.96
C GLN A 126 -0.41 -5.69 10.67
N LYS A 127 -0.19 -4.40 10.90
CA LYS A 127 1.12 -3.75 10.64
C LYS A 127 2.20 -4.25 11.60
N GLU A 128 1.86 -4.43 12.86
CA GLU A 128 2.76 -5.03 13.86
C GLU A 128 3.10 -6.48 13.52
N GLY A 129 2.17 -7.23 12.91
CA GLY A 129 2.41 -8.57 12.40
C GLY A 129 3.50 -8.61 11.32
N PHE A 130 3.68 -7.54 10.55
CA PHE A 130 4.80 -7.38 9.60
C PHE A 130 6.09 -6.88 10.26
N GLY A 131 6.11 -6.70 11.58
CA GLY A 131 7.27 -6.22 12.33
C GLY A 131 7.31 -4.71 12.57
N ALA A 132 6.29 -3.97 12.16
CA ALA A 132 6.22 -2.53 12.40
C ALA A 132 6.09 -2.19 13.90
N ARG A 133 6.44 -0.95 14.23
CA ARG A 133 6.20 -0.36 15.55
C ARG A 133 5.55 1.00 15.36
N ALA A 134 4.58 1.30 16.21
CA ALA A 134 3.89 2.58 16.18
C ALA A 134 4.80 3.70 16.64
N ILE A 135 4.74 4.81 15.93
CA ILE A 135 5.35 6.09 16.31
C ILE A 135 4.23 7.12 16.41
N MET A 136 4.21 7.87 17.50
CA MET A 136 3.25 8.95 17.66
C MET A 136 3.80 10.25 17.06
N TYR A 137 2.91 10.96 16.37
CA TYR A 137 3.19 12.32 15.87
C TYR A 137 2.29 13.29 16.62
N ASP A 138 2.89 14.29 17.23
CA ASP A 138 2.14 15.36 17.89
C ASP A 138 1.55 16.31 16.86
N VAL A 139 0.32 16.74 17.09
CA VAL A 139 -0.36 17.78 16.31
C VAL A 139 -0.41 19.05 17.15
N TYR A 140 0.14 20.14 16.63
CA TYR A 140 0.17 21.43 17.28
C TYR A 140 -0.77 22.40 16.58
N GLU A 141 -1.62 23.09 17.33
CA GLU A 141 -2.48 24.15 16.84
C GLU A 141 -2.05 25.48 17.47
N LEU A 142 -1.79 26.48 16.63
CA LEU A 142 -1.55 27.85 17.06
C LEU A 142 -2.73 28.72 16.59
N ARG A 143 -3.42 29.32 17.54
CA ARG A 143 -4.44 30.34 17.25
C ARG A 143 -3.80 31.72 17.32
N LEU A 144 -3.87 32.43 16.21
CA LEU A 144 -3.36 33.81 16.05
C LEU A 144 -4.46 34.82 16.38
#